data_c26e0507ab621cc05a5e47c8f17bfc97
#
_entry.id   c26e0507ab621cc05a5e47c8f17bfc97
#
_cell.length_a   1.000
_cell.length_b   1.000
_cell.length_c   1.000
_cell.angle_alpha   90.00
_cell.angle_beta   90.00
_cell.angle_gamma   90.00
#
_symmetry.space_group_name_H-M   'P 1'
#
loop_
_entity.id
_entity.type
_entity.pdbx_description
1 polymer ?
#
loop_
_entity_poly.entity_id
_entity_poly.type
_entity_poly.pdbx_seq_one_letter_code
_entity_poly.pdbx_strand_id
1 'polypeptide(L)'
;MSRLIYADNAATTQMDIAAFEAMKPFLTNEYGNASQPYAFARKPKKALQDAREIIASCIGATPEEIIFTSGGTESDNWPIKGSALLNANKHATITSAFEHHAVLHPCQALERSGYPVAYMWPSREGYITAEILKEYITGQTHLTSVMFANNEIGTVQPIKELCAVAHENG
;
A
#
# COMPACT_ATOMS: atom_id res chain seq x y z
N MET A 1 -28.13 -27.34 -13.34
CA MET A 1 -27.82 -26.21 -12.49
C MET A 1 -26.82 -25.32 -13.22
N SER A 2 -27.08 -24.03 -13.36
CA SER A 2 -26.13 -23.10 -13.98
C SER A 2 -24.92 -22.96 -13.06
N ARG A 3 -23.70 -23.07 -13.61
CA ARG A 3 -22.46 -22.85 -12.90
C ARG A 3 -22.33 -21.34 -12.59
N LEU A 4 -22.27 -20.95 -11.32
CA LEU A 4 -21.93 -19.59 -10.93
C LEU A 4 -20.44 -19.33 -11.27
N ILE A 5 -20.18 -18.26 -12.01
CA ILE A 5 -18.82 -17.77 -12.27
C ILE A 5 -18.69 -16.40 -11.59
N TYR A 6 -17.78 -16.31 -10.62
CA TYR A 6 -17.39 -15.04 -10.00
C TYR A 6 -16.08 -14.57 -10.64
N ALA A 7 -16.09 -13.39 -11.26
CA ALA A 7 -14.98 -12.85 -12.04
C ALA A 7 -14.48 -11.49 -11.53
N ASP A 8 -14.93 -11.06 -10.34
CA ASP A 8 -14.56 -9.78 -9.72
C ASP A 8 -13.61 -9.97 -8.53
N ASN A 9 -12.53 -10.74 -8.74
CA ASN A 9 -11.55 -11.02 -7.68
C ASN A 9 -10.68 -9.80 -7.31
N ALA A 10 -10.69 -8.75 -8.11
CA ALA A 10 -10.06 -7.48 -7.76
C ALA A 10 -10.80 -6.75 -6.63
N ALA A 11 -12.11 -6.93 -6.52
CA ALA A 11 -12.91 -6.34 -5.44
C ALA A 11 -12.87 -7.20 -4.17
N THR A 12 -13.17 -8.50 -4.29
CA THR A 12 -13.21 -9.44 -3.15
C THR A 12 -12.78 -10.84 -3.56
N THR A 13 -12.23 -11.60 -2.62
CA THR A 13 -11.91 -13.01 -2.80
C THR A 13 -12.50 -13.85 -1.68
N GLN A 14 -12.75 -15.12 -1.95
CA GLN A 14 -13.07 -16.06 -0.90
C GLN A 14 -11.88 -16.20 0.06
N MET A 15 -12.15 -16.23 1.37
CA MET A 15 -11.10 -16.51 2.35
C MET A 15 -10.57 -17.94 2.17
N ASP A 16 -9.25 -18.08 2.19
CA ASP A 16 -8.62 -19.39 2.19
C ASP A 16 -8.97 -20.15 3.48
N ILE A 17 -9.33 -21.43 3.35
CA ILE A 17 -9.75 -22.25 4.50
C ILE A 17 -8.62 -22.44 5.50
N ALA A 18 -7.36 -22.60 5.05
CA ALA A 18 -6.23 -22.73 5.96
C ALA A 18 -5.99 -21.43 6.74
N ALA A 19 -6.17 -20.27 6.09
CA ALA A 19 -6.10 -18.97 6.77
C ALA A 19 -7.22 -18.83 7.83
N PHE A 20 -8.45 -19.20 7.47
CA PHE A 20 -9.57 -19.18 8.42
C PHE A 20 -9.33 -20.07 9.65
N GLU A 21 -8.91 -21.30 9.46
CA GLU A 21 -8.64 -22.23 10.58
C GLU A 21 -7.45 -21.75 11.44
N ALA A 22 -6.44 -21.11 10.84
CA ALA A 22 -5.34 -20.49 11.60
C ALA A 22 -5.80 -19.27 12.43
N MET A 23 -6.76 -18.49 11.94
CA MET A 23 -7.32 -17.32 12.65
C MET A 23 -8.26 -17.72 13.78
N LYS A 24 -9.03 -18.80 13.62
CA LYS A 24 -10.12 -19.21 14.50
C LYS A 24 -9.76 -19.28 16.01
N PRO A 25 -8.61 -19.82 16.43
CA PRO A 25 -8.23 -19.82 17.84
C PRO A 25 -8.11 -18.41 18.44
N PHE A 26 -7.64 -17.44 17.67
CA PHE A 26 -7.48 -16.06 18.12
C PHE A 26 -8.80 -15.29 18.21
N LEU A 27 -9.84 -15.75 17.52
CA LEU A 27 -11.19 -15.20 17.60
C LEU A 27 -12.00 -15.78 18.75
N THR A 28 -11.65 -16.96 19.26
CA THR A 28 -12.49 -17.71 20.21
C THR A 28 -11.81 -17.99 21.55
N ASN A 29 -10.54 -18.37 21.57
CA ASN A 29 -9.84 -18.86 22.76
C ASN A 29 -8.64 -17.99 23.17
N GLU A 30 -7.85 -17.51 22.21
CA GLU A 30 -6.58 -16.81 22.41
C GLU A 30 -6.74 -15.30 22.08
N TYR A 31 -7.84 -14.71 22.49
CA TYR A 31 -8.23 -13.34 22.13
C TYR A 31 -7.61 -12.24 23.03
N GLY A 32 -6.58 -12.58 23.80
CA GLY A 32 -5.91 -11.61 24.68
C GLY A 32 -5.29 -10.46 23.91
N ASN A 33 -5.35 -9.25 24.49
CA ASN A 33 -4.74 -8.07 23.89
C ASN A 33 -3.21 -8.22 23.90
N ALA A 34 -2.62 -8.32 22.72
CA ALA A 34 -1.19 -8.54 22.50
C ALA A 34 -0.28 -7.45 23.09
N SER A 35 -0.81 -6.25 23.36
CA SER A 35 -0.05 -5.14 23.96
C SER A 35 0.05 -5.22 25.47
N GLN A 36 -0.65 -6.16 26.11
CA GLN A 36 -0.70 -6.25 27.57
C GLN A 36 0.37 -7.21 28.14
N PRO A 37 0.83 -7.01 29.41
CA PRO A 37 1.90 -7.81 30.02
C PRO A 37 1.44 -9.13 30.63
N TYR A 38 0.14 -9.38 30.75
CA TYR A 38 -0.37 -10.60 31.44
C TYR A 38 -0.20 -11.86 30.57
N ALA A 39 -0.22 -13.02 31.26
CA ALA A 39 0.08 -14.32 30.63
C ALA A 39 -0.85 -14.67 29.46
N PHE A 40 -2.13 -14.28 29.51
CA PHE A 40 -3.12 -14.53 28.46
C PHE A 40 -2.79 -13.81 27.14
N ALA A 41 -2.01 -12.72 27.19
CA ALA A 41 -1.57 -11.98 26.01
C ALA A 41 -0.36 -12.61 25.28
N ARG A 42 0.33 -13.58 25.88
CA ARG A 42 1.60 -14.11 25.33
C ARG A 42 1.43 -14.76 23.94
N LYS A 43 0.40 -15.58 23.77
CA LYS A 43 0.16 -16.27 22.50
C LYS A 43 -0.24 -15.32 21.38
N PRO A 44 -1.23 -14.40 21.53
CA PRO A 44 -1.51 -13.37 20.54
C PRO A 44 -0.29 -12.51 20.21
N LYS A 45 0.49 -12.09 21.19
CA LYS A 45 1.71 -11.31 20.98
C LYS A 45 2.73 -12.07 20.13
N LYS A 46 2.98 -13.34 20.45
CA LYS A 46 3.89 -14.17 19.66
C LYS A 46 3.38 -14.36 18.23
N ALA A 47 2.08 -14.63 18.04
CA ALA A 47 1.51 -14.80 16.71
C ALA A 47 1.65 -13.56 15.84
N LEU A 48 1.46 -12.36 16.40
CA LEU A 48 1.69 -11.10 15.68
C LEU A 48 3.16 -10.91 15.31
N GLN A 49 4.08 -11.28 16.22
CA GLN A 49 5.51 -11.19 15.95
C GLN A 49 5.92 -12.17 14.83
N ASP A 50 5.48 -13.43 14.94
CA ASP A 50 5.76 -14.46 13.92
C ASP A 50 5.22 -14.04 12.55
N ALA A 51 4.02 -13.46 12.50
CA ALA A 51 3.43 -12.95 11.25
C ALA A 51 4.26 -11.81 10.65
N ARG A 52 4.76 -10.87 11.48
CA ARG A 52 5.66 -9.81 11.02
C ARG A 52 6.95 -10.37 10.41
N GLU A 53 7.58 -11.30 11.10
CA GLU A 53 8.83 -11.95 10.64
C GLU A 53 8.63 -12.65 9.30
N ILE A 54 7.52 -13.40 9.15
CA ILE A 54 7.19 -14.08 7.89
C ILE A 54 6.97 -13.07 6.77
N ILE A 55 6.14 -12.04 6.97
CA ILE A 55 5.84 -11.03 5.95
C ILE A 55 7.13 -10.28 5.57
N ALA A 56 7.91 -9.84 6.55
CA ALA A 56 9.18 -9.15 6.32
C ALA A 56 10.12 -10.00 5.46
N SER A 57 10.27 -11.28 5.77
CA SER A 57 11.12 -12.19 4.98
C SER A 57 10.65 -12.35 3.53
N CYS A 58 9.34 -12.31 3.27
CA CYS A 58 8.77 -12.42 1.93
C CYS A 58 9.08 -11.22 1.03
N ILE A 59 9.27 -10.04 1.61
CA ILE A 59 9.48 -8.78 0.86
C ILE A 59 10.88 -8.19 1.04
N GLY A 60 11.78 -8.89 1.75
CA GLY A 60 13.15 -8.44 1.98
C GLY A 60 13.25 -7.25 2.96
N ALA A 61 12.28 -7.13 3.87
CA ALA A 61 12.23 -6.10 4.92
C ALA A 61 12.62 -6.67 6.29
N THR A 62 12.77 -5.80 7.30
CA THR A 62 12.88 -6.20 8.70
C THR A 62 11.51 -6.22 9.38
N PRO A 63 11.30 -6.99 10.45
CA PRO A 63 10.00 -7.04 11.15
C PRO A 63 9.50 -5.68 11.66
N GLU A 64 10.42 -4.78 12.01
CA GLU A 64 10.14 -3.42 12.50
C GLU A 64 9.54 -2.52 11.41
N GLU A 65 9.78 -2.83 10.14
CA GLU A 65 9.23 -2.11 8.98
C GLU A 65 7.82 -2.54 8.63
N ILE A 66 7.32 -3.65 9.23
CA ILE A 66 5.97 -4.15 8.97
C ILE A 66 4.96 -3.54 9.94
N ILE A 67 3.99 -2.85 9.38
CA ILE A 67 2.89 -2.24 10.14
C ILE A 67 1.56 -2.82 9.68
N PHE A 68 0.80 -3.40 10.61
CA PHE A 68 -0.55 -3.88 10.34
C PHE A 68 -1.55 -2.74 10.41
N THR A 69 -2.40 -2.63 9.41
CA THR A 69 -3.47 -1.64 9.29
C THR A 69 -4.82 -2.33 9.14
N SER A 70 -5.90 -1.56 9.19
CA SER A 70 -7.26 -2.06 8.98
C SER A 70 -7.55 -2.43 7.51
N GLY A 71 -6.70 -2.03 6.57
CA GLY A 71 -6.85 -2.32 5.14
C GLY A 71 -6.07 -1.37 4.25
N GLY A 72 -6.15 -1.56 2.92
CA GLY A 72 -5.40 -0.80 1.92
C GLY A 72 -5.62 0.71 2.02
N THR A 73 -6.83 1.16 2.30
CA THR A 73 -7.13 2.60 2.42
C THR A 73 -6.30 3.26 3.53
N GLU A 74 -6.17 2.63 4.70
CA GLU A 74 -5.32 3.15 5.77
C GLU A 74 -3.84 3.06 5.37
N SER A 75 -3.43 1.94 4.78
CA SER A 75 -2.05 1.72 4.33
C SER A 75 -1.60 2.77 3.32
N ASP A 76 -2.45 3.16 2.37
CA ASP A 76 -2.13 4.17 1.34
C ASP A 76 -2.16 5.60 1.91
N ASN A 77 -3.15 5.91 2.77
CA ASN A 77 -3.27 7.23 3.38
C ASN A 77 -2.08 7.57 4.29
N TRP A 78 -1.57 6.59 5.00
CA TRP A 78 -0.52 6.81 5.99
C TRP A 78 0.79 7.30 5.37
N PRO A 79 1.42 6.63 4.38
CA PRO A 79 2.64 7.14 3.75
C PRO A 79 2.40 8.43 2.97
N ILE A 80 1.28 8.59 2.26
CA ILE A 80 0.99 9.78 1.46
C ILE A 80 0.91 11.03 2.34
N LYS A 81 0.09 11.00 3.40
CA LYS A 81 -0.05 12.13 4.31
C LYS A 81 1.14 12.27 5.26
N GLY A 82 1.64 11.14 5.78
CA GLY A 82 2.74 11.14 6.74
C GLY A 82 4.03 11.67 6.13
N SER A 83 4.40 11.25 4.93
CA SER A 83 5.60 11.74 4.25
C SER A 83 5.54 13.23 3.95
N ALA A 84 4.39 13.75 3.54
CA ALA A 84 4.20 15.18 3.31
C ALA A 84 4.40 16.02 4.58
N LEU A 85 3.91 15.54 5.72
CA LEU A 85 4.05 16.23 7.02
C LEU A 85 5.46 16.16 7.60
N LEU A 86 6.20 15.08 7.32
CA LEU A 86 7.53 14.86 7.86
C LEU A 86 8.65 15.53 7.03
N ASN A 87 8.39 15.86 5.76
CA ASN A 87 9.38 16.44 4.86
C ASN A 87 9.28 17.97 4.85
N ALA A 88 10.17 18.64 5.63
CA ALA A 88 10.22 20.10 5.68
C ALA A 88 10.83 20.75 4.41
N ASN A 89 11.63 20.01 3.64
CA ASN A 89 12.44 20.54 2.54
C ASN A 89 11.91 20.16 1.15
N LYS A 90 11.15 19.08 1.03
CA LYS A 90 10.54 18.63 -0.21
C LYS A 90 9.05 18.42 0.03
N HIS A 91 8.21 18.97 -0.80
CA HIS A 91 6.77 19.04 -0.53
C HIS A 91 5.90 18.42 -1.64
N ALA A 92 6.49 18.11 -2.81
CA ALA A 92 5.71 17.66 -3.96
C ALA A 92 5.50 16.14 -3.95
N THR A 93 4.25 15.73 -4.11
CA THR A 93 3.85 14.32 -4.31
C THR A 93 3.51 14.11 -5.79
N ILE A 94 3.96 13.01 -6.36
CA ILE A 94 3.59 12.57 -7.71
C ILE A 94 2.80 11.27 -7.60
N THR A 95 1.70 11.18 -8.34
CA THR A 95 0.91 9.94 -8.43
C THR A 95 0.37 9.75 -9.84
N SER A 96 -0.14 8.57 -10.16
CA SER A 96 -0.83 8.37 -11.44
C SER A 96 -2.27 8.88 -11.38
N ALA A 97 -2.81 9.33 -12.52
CA ALA A 97 -4.17 9.87 -12.60
C ALA A 97 -5.26 8.77 -12.52
N PHE A 98 -4.89 7.50 -12.57
CA PHE A 98 -5.80 6.35 -12.58
C PHE A 98 -5.58 5.40 -11.40
N GLU A 99 -5.09 5.94 -10.28
CA GLU A 99 -4.97 5.24 -9.00
C GLU A 99 -6.33 4.88 -8.40
N HIS A 100 -6.30 3.93 -7.47
CA HIS A 100 -7.44 3.69 -6.60
C HIS A 100 -7.75 4.94 -5.74
N HIS A 101 -9.01 5.14 -5.39
CA HIS A 101 -9.45 6.28 -4.56
C HIS A 101 -8.73 6.38 -3.22
N ALA A 102 -8.22 5.27 -2.68
CA ALA A 102 -7.40 5.25 -1.46
C ALA A 102 -6.10 6.07 -1.61
N VAL A 103 -5.62 6.29 -2.85
CA VAL A 103 -4.47 7.14 -3.19
C VAL A 103 -4.93 8.52 -3.67
N LEU A 104 -5.92 8.59 -4.57
CA LEU A 104 -6.38 9.87 -5.14
C LEU A 104 -6.95 10.81 -4.08
N HIS A 105 -7.79 10.32 -3.16
CA HIS A 105 -8.41 11.18 -2.14
C HIS A 105 -7.40 11.80 -1.15
N PRO A 106 -6.41 11.07 -0.58
CA PRO A 106 -5.37 11.70 0.23
C PRO A 106 -4.52 12.70 -0.57
N CYS A 107 -4.19 12.43 -1.84
CA CYS A 107 -3.51 13.38 -2.72
C CYS A 107 -4.32 14.67 -2.89
N GLN A 108 -5.60 14.58 -3.20
CA GLN A 108 -6.51 15.74 -3.27
C GLN A 108 -6.65 16.47 -1.93
N ALA A 109 -6.58 15.76 -0.80
CA ALA A 109 -6.57 16.40 0.51
C ALA A 109 -5.28 17.19 0.75
N LEU A 110 -4.14 16.69 0.31
CA LEU A 110 -2.86 17.41 0.35
C LEU A 110 -2.92 18.68 -0.51
N GLU A 111 -3.46 18.62 -1.74
CA GLU A 111 -3.64 19.81 -2.60
C GLU A 111 -4.47 20.89 -1.91
N ARG A 112 -5.62 20.50 -1.31
CA ARG A 112 -6.46 21.44 -0.56
C ARG A 112 -5.75 22.07 0.65
N SER A 113 -4.72 21.38 1.17
CA SER A 113 -3.87 21.85 2.25
C SER A 113 -2.64 22.66 1.77
N GLY A 114 -2.52 22.90 0.46
CA GLY A 114 -1.46 23.71 -0.15
C GLY A 114 -0.18 22.92 -0.50
N TYR A 115 -0.20 21.58 -0.42
CA TYR A 115 0.91 20.76 -0.89
C TYR A 115 0.81 20.53 -2.39
N PRO A 116 1.92 20.70 -3.17
CA PRO A 116 1.92 20.40 -4.60
C PRO A 116 1.71 18.90 -4.85
N VAL A 117 0.74 18.57 -5.70
CA VAL A 117 0.51 17.20 -6.17
C VAL A 117 0.47 17.22 -7.70
N ALA A 118 1.19 16.29 -8.32
CA ALA A 118 1.17 16.10 -9.77
C ALA A 118 0.56 14.74 -10.11
N TYR A 119 -0.32 14.72 -11.11
CA TYR A 119 -0.99 13.51 -11.58
C TYR A 119 -0.46 13.15 -12.97
N MET A 120 0.28 12.05 -13.06
CA MET A 120 0.78 11.52 -14.31
C MET A 120 -0.34 10.84 -15.09
N TRP A 121 -0.55 11.26 -16.33
CA TRP A 121 -1.46 10.57 -17.23
C TRP A 121 -0.78 9.39 -17.90
N PRO A 122 -1.41 8.21 -17.92
CA PRO A 122 -0.84 7.04 -18.58
C PRO A 122 -0.80 7.20 -20.10
N SER A 123 0.05 6.39 -20.75
CA SER A 123 -0.01 6.19 -22.19
C SER A 123 -1.39 5.64 -22.62
N ARG A 124 -1.62 5.57 -23.92
CA ARG A 124 -2.87 5.00 -24.47
C ARG A 124 -3.09 3.54 -24.05
N GLU A 125 -2.02 2.81 -23.81
CA GLU A 125 -2.03 1.41 -23.37
C GLU A 125 -2.16 1.26 -21.85
N GLY A 126 -2.25 2.37 -21.10
CA GLY A 126 -2.42 2.37 -19.65
C GLY A 126 -1.12 2.23 -18.85
N TYR A 127 0.03 2.64 -19.40
CA TYR A 127 1.32 2.57 -18.70
C TYR A 127 1.82 3.95 -18.29
N ILE A 128 2.38 4.04 -17.10
CA ILE A 128 3.27 5.12 -16.68
C ILE A 128 4.69 4.66 -17.00
N THR A 129 5.36 5.30 -17.95
CA THR A 129 6.74 4.96 -18.31
C THR A 129 7.74 5.80 -17.51
N ALA A 130 9.00 5.41 -17.53
CA ALA A 130 10.10 6.16 -16.93
C ALA A 130 10.22 7.57 -17.57
N GLU A 131 9.95 7.70 -18.86
CA GLU A 131 9.94 8.97 -19.58
C GLU A 131 8.82 9.89 -19.06
N ILE A 132 7.60 9.36 -18.89
CA ILE A 132 6.49 10.12 -18.30
C ILE A 132 6.87 10.60 -16.90
N LEU A 133 7.41 9.72 -16.03
CA LEU A 133 7.81 10.13 -14.68
C LEU A 133 8.86 11.25 -14.70
N LYS A 134 9.85 11.19 -15.59
CA LYS A 134 10.90 12.23 -15.73
C LYS A 134 10.35 13.61 -16.06
N GLU A 135 9.21 13.70 -16.74
CA GLU A 135 8.56 14.99 -17.04
C GLU A 135 7.95 15.67 -15.81
N TYR A 136 7.59 14.86 -14.78
CA TYR A 136 6.91 15.35 -13.57
C TYR A 136 7.86 15.50 -12.37
N ILE A 137 8.94 14.72 -12.32
CA ILE A 137 9.84 14.70 -11.16
C ILE A 137 10.64 16.02 -11.09
N THR A 138 10.75 16.55 -9.88
CA THR A 138 11.47 17.81 -9.62
C THR A 138 12.32 17.67 -8.36
N GLY A 139 13.21 18.62 -8.11
CA GLY A 139 13.99 18.68 -6.84
C GLY A 139 13.12 18.84 -5.59
N GLN A 140 11.82 19.14 -5.74
CA GLN A 140 10.86 19.25 -4.64
C GLN A 140 10.05 17.96 -4.42
N THR A 141 10.21 16.94 -5.28
CA THR A 141 9.50 15.68 -5.16
C THR A 141 10.03 14.89 -3.98
N HIS A 142 9.15 14.52 -3.04
CA HIS A 142 9.49 13.66 -1.89
C HIS A 142 8.84 12.29 -1.98
N LEU A 143 7.77 12.14 -2.74
CA LEU A 143 7.03 10.89 -2.88
C LEU A 143 6.55 10.71 -4.32
N THR A 144 6.80 9.52 -4.86
CA THR A 144 6.15 9.03 -6.07
C THR A 144 5.36 7.79 -5.72
N SER A 145 4.04 7.82 -5.94
CA SER A 145 3.11 6.72 -5.67
C SER A 145 2.48 6.23 -6.98
N VAL A 146 2.72 4.98 -7.33
CA VAL A 146 2.16 4.34 -8.53
C VAL A 146 1.70 2.94 -8.18
N MET A 147 0.46 2.61 -8.52
CA MET A 147 -0.08 1.25 -8.31
C MET A 147 0.71 0.23 -9.13
N PHE A 148 0.93 -0.95 -8.55
CA PHE A 148 1.64 -2.02 -9.24
C PHE A 148 0.82 -2.60 -10.40
N ALA A 149 -0.47 -2.83 -10.17
CA ALA A 149 -1.39 -3.33 -11.18
C ALA A 149 -2.74 -2.62 -11.04
N ASN A 150 -3.28 -2.13 -12.14
CA ASN A 150 -4.58 -1.47 -12.10
C ASN A 150 -5.71 -2.50 -11.96
N ASN A 151 -6.56 -2.32 -10.96
CA ASN A 151 -7.65 -3.23 -10.64
C ASN A 151 -8.81 -3.21 -11.65
N GLU A 152 -8.90 -2.17 -12.50
CA GLU A 152 -9.98 -2.03 -13.50
C GLU A 152 -9.54 -2.48 -14.88
N ILE A 153 -8.37 -2.05 -15.36
CA ILE A 153 -7.89 -2.33 -16.72
C ILE A 153 -6.82 -3.42 -16.79
N GLY A 154 -6.29 -3.85 -15.63
CA GLY A 154 -5.37 -4.98 -15.53
C GLY A 154 -3.93 -4.70 -15.97
N THR A 155 -3.57 -3.46 -16.32
CA THR A 155 -2.18 -3.12 -16.67
C THR A 155 -1.25 -3.25 -15.47
N VAL A 156 -0.09 -3.90 -15.67
CA VAL A 156 0.99 -4.02 -14.67
C VAL A 156 2.06 -2.98 -14.99
N GLN A 157 2.32 -2.10 -14.04
CA GLN A 157 3.23 -0.97 -14.22
C GLN A 157 4.71 -1.41 -14.14
N PRO A 158 5.64 -0.77 -14.86
CA PRO A 158 7.08 -1.05 -14.82
C PRO A 158 7.72 -0.46 -13.55
N ILE A 159 7.31 -0.96 -12.37
CA ILE A 159 7.67 -0.39 -11.07
C ILE A 159 9.18 -0.34 -10.85
N LYS A 160 9.92 -1.34 -11.33
CA LYS A 160 11.39 -1.39 -11.18
C LYS A 160 12.06 -0.17 -11.85
N GLU A 161 11.64 0.14 -13.05
CA GLU A 161 12.15 1.28 -13.83
C GLU A 161 11.72 2.61 -13.21
N LEU A 162 10.47 2.69 -12.74
CA LEU A 162 9.96 3.89 -12.07
C LEU A 162 10.68 4.14 -10.74
N CYS A 163 10.92 3.10 -9.94
CA CYS A 163 11.70 3.21 -8.71
C CYS A 163 13.14 3.68 -8.98
N ALA A 164 13.79 3.16 -10.04
CA ALA A 164 15.13 3.59 -10.38
C ALA A 164 15.17 5.11 -10.68
N VAL A 165 14.25 5.59 -11.53
CA VAL A 165 14.15 7.03 -11.84
C VAL A 165 13.83 7.87 -10.60
N ALA A 166 12.92 7.43 -9.75
CA ALA A 166 12.58 8.16 -8.53
C ALA A 166 13.78 8.27 -7.58
N HIS A 167 14.50 7.17 -7.34
CA HIS A 167 15.67 7.14 -6.43
C HIS A 167 16.88 7.91 -6.99
N GLU A 168 17.10 7.94 -8.31
CA GLU A 168 18.14 8.76 -8.94
C GLU A 168 17.92 10.27 -8.72
N ASN A 169 16.70 10.69 -8.45
CA ASN A 169 16.34 12.08 -8.20
C ASN A 169 16.15 12.42 -6.71
N GLY A 170 16.46 11.50 -5.79
CA GLY A 170 16.43 11.68 -4.33
C GLY A 170 15.06 11.64 -3.74
#